data_75bf2a43a2ad0ff44054b01282e7f36e
#
_entry.id   75bf2a43a2ad0ff44054b01282e7f36e
#
_cell.length_a   1.000
_cell.length_b   1.000
_cell.length_c   1.000
_cell.angle_alpha   90.00
_cell.angle_beta   90.00
_cell.angle_gamma   90.00
#
_symmetry.space_group_name_H-M   'P 1'
#
loop_
_entity.id
_entity.type
_entity.pdbx_description
1 polymer ?
#
loop_
_entity_poly.entity_id
_entity_poly.type
_entity_poly.pdbx_seq_one_letter_code
_entity_poly.pdbx_strand_id
1 'polypeptide(L)'
;MPISLVGSEMCIRDSNITPVINNILEAYKFIEIFRKTHSAALQLNTGMNRLGLNKQALFGNLDIITSLPLNLILSHLACADDISNKENITQKDLFIELCKTFPKMRKSIAASHGTLLGNEFHFDMVRPGIGLYGGIKNSELLNIIQIKVPVLQHFIIDKNMQVGYNFTYKAKHRMTVATLSMGYADGLPRILSNKGKLFYGKIPCPIIGRISMYLVTVDISHLPGIPEYLCMFSPDYQVDDFAKDCKTISHEV
;
A
#
# COMPACT_ATOMS: atom_id res chain seq x y z
N MET A 1 -7.66 -14.58 9.20
CA MET A 1 -7.95 -15.99 8.83
C MET A 1 -6.86 -16.43 7.88
N PRO A 2 -6.23 -17.60 8.03
CA PRO A 2 -5.38 -18.12 6.98
C PRO A 2 -6.28 -18.30 5.74
N ILE A 3 -5.86 -17.74 4.62
CA ILE A 3 -6.52 -17.99 3.34
C ILE A 3 -6.34 -19.47 3.09
N SER A 4 -7.38 -20.24 3.40
CA SER A 4 -7.41 -21.68 3.12
C SER A 4 -7.35 -21.84 1.62
N LEU A 5 -6.42 -22.65 1.10
CA LEU A 5 -6.43 -23.11 -0.30
C LEU A 5 -7.83 -23.62 -0.70
N VAL A 6 -8.58 -24.14 0.26
CA VAL A 6 -9.93 -24.74 0.08
C VAL A 6 -10.98 -23.74 -0.47
N GLY A 7 -10.87 -22.44 -0.21
CA GLY A 7 -11.82 -21.43 -0.78
C GLY A 7 -11.40 -20.86 -2.12
N SER A 8 -10.14 -21.07 -2.52
CA SER A 8 -9.56 -20.49 -3.74
C SER A 8 -9.30 -21.51 -4.86
N GLU A 9 -9.65 -22.80 -4.65
CA GLU A 9 -9.40 -23.87 -5.63
C GLU A 9 -10.03 -23.60 -6.99
N MET A 10 -11.29 -23.15 -7.00
CA MET A 10 -11.97 -22.77 -8.24
C MET A 10 -11.25 -21.62 -8.94
N CYS A 11 -10.91 -20.56 -8.21
CA CYS A 11 -10.19 -19.41 -8.78
C CYS A 11 -8.82 -19.79 -9.33
N ILE A 12 -8.09 -20.69 -8.67
CA ILE A 12 -6.78 -21.18 -9.13
C ILE A 12 -6.95 -21.93 -10.46
N ARG A 13 -7.95 -22.83 -10.55
CA ARG A 13 -8.23 -23.60 -11.77
C ARG A 13 -8.74 -22.76 -12.92
N ASP A 14 -9.73 -21.92 -12.65
CA ASP A 14 -10.48 -21.20 -13.69
C ASP A 14 -9.74 -19.96 -14.20
N SER A 15 -8.88 -19.36 -13.38
CA SER A 15 -8.19 -18.09 -13.69
C SER A 15 -6.69 -18.25 -13.93
N ASN A 16 -6.17 -19.48 -14.01
CA ASN A 16 -4.74 -19.78 -14.20
C ASN A 16 -3.82 -19.03 -13.19
N ILE A 17 -4.28 -18.94 -11.93
CA ILE A 17 -3.54 -18.28 -10.85
C ILE A 17 -2.51 -19.25 -10.28
N THR A 18 -1.27 -18.79 -10.08
CA THR A 18 -0.21 -19.53 -9.39
C THR A 18 -0.28 -19.26 -7.88
N PRO A 19 -0.68 -20.22 -7.03
CA PRO A 19 -0.71 -20.03 -5.60
C PRO A 19 0.70 -20.02 -5.00
N VAL A 20 0.86 -19.29 -3.90
CA VAL A 20 2.11 -19.24 -3.12
C VAL A 20 1.99 -20.18 -1.93
N ILE A 21 2.88 -21.15 -1.86
CA ILE A 21 2.99 -22.11 -0.77
C ILE A 21 3.86 -21.51 0.34
N ASN A 22 3.30 -21.38 1.54
CA ASN A 22 3.96 -20.71 2.66
C ASN A 22 4.40 -21.68 3.78
N ASN A 23 3.86 -22.88 3.81
CA ASN A 23 4.16 -23.89 4.83
C ASN A 23 3.96 -25.32 4.28
N ILE A 24 4.42 -26.30 5.05
CA ILE A 24 4.40 -27.72 4.64
C ILE A 24 2.97 -28.26 4.51
N LEU A 25 2.05 -27.82 5.35
CA LEU A 25 0.65 -28.26 5.25
C LEU A 25 0.00 -27.80 3.94
N GLU A 26 0.30 -26.57 3.51
CA GLU A 26 -0.15 -26.07 2.19
C GLU A 26 0.48 -26.87 1.05
N ALA A 27 1.74 -27.30 1.17
CA ALA A 27 2.40 -28.14 0.17
C ALA A 27 1.67 -29.48 -0.01
N TYR A 28 1.33 -30.17 1.09
CA TYR A 28 0.56 -31.42 1.05
C TYR A 28 -0.82 -31.21 0.42
N LYS A 29 -1.57 -30.19 0.86
CA LYS A 29 -2.89 -29.85 0.31
C LYS A 29 -2.82 -29.54 -1.19
N PHE A 30 -1.80 -28.79 -1.61
CA PHE A 30 -1.62 -28.47 -3.02
C PHE A 30 -1.43 -29.72 -3.87
N ILE A 31 -0.60 -30.66 -3.44
CA ILE A 31 -0.38 -31.95 -4.15
C ILE A 31 -1.66 -32.77 -4.19
N GLU A 32 -2.39 -32.88 -3.09
CA GLU A 32 -3.66 -33.60 -3.01
C GLU A 32 -4.70 -33.06 -4.01
N ILE A 33 -4.85 -31.71 -4.07
CA ILE A 33 -5.86 -31.05 -4.87
C ILE A 33 -5.49 -31.00 -6.35
N PHE A 34 -4.25 -30.61 -6.67
CA PHE A 34 -3.85 -30.27 -8.03
C PHE A 34 -3.02 -31.34 -8.75
N ARG A 35 -2.50 -32.34 -8.06
CA ARG A 35 -1.78 -33.48 -8.65
C ARG A 35 -0.81 -33.10 -9.77
N LYS A 36 -0.04 -32.02 -9.62
CA LYS A 36 0.90 -31.47 -10.63
C LYS A 36 0.27 -30.87 -11.91
N THR A 37 -1.04 -30.67 -11.95
CA THR A 37 -1.70 -30.05 -13.12
C THR A 37 -1.54 -28.52 -13.16
N HIS A 38 -1.14 -27.90 -12.04
CA HIS A 38 -0.97 -26.45 -11.90
C HIS A 38 0.41 -26.14 -11.34
N SER A 39 0.95 -24.97 -11.70
CA SER A 39 2.19 -24.46 -11.12
C SER A 39 1.96 -23.84 -9.75
N ALA A 40 2.98 -23.87 -8.90
CA ALA A 40 3.01 -23.18 -7.61
C ALA A 40 4.26 -22.29 -7.48
N ALA A 41 4.18 -21.30 -6.61
CA ALA A 41 5.34 -20.56 -6.11
C ALA A 41 5.64 -20.97 -4.66
N LEU A 42 6.89 -20.89 -4.24
CA LEU A 42 7.31 -21.18 -2.88
C LEU A 42 7.79 -19.90 -2.19
N GLN A 43 7.20 -19.58 -1.03
CA GLN A 43 7.67 -18.49 -0.17
C GLN A 43 8.75 -19.01 0.78
N LEU A 44 9.92 -18.36 0.78
CA LEU A 44 10.98 -18.59 1.75
C LEU A 44 11.00 -17.47 2.80
N ASN A 45 11.13 -17.84 4.06
CA ASN A 45 11.36 -16.91 5.16
C ASN A 45 12.85 -16.66 5.32
N THR A 46 13.27 -15.46 4.94
CA THR A 46 14.67 -15.03 5.03
C THR A 46 14.94 -14.05 6.17
N GLY A 47 14.00 -13.92 7.14
CA GLY A 47 14.19 -13.10 8.32
C GLY A 47 12.98 -12.24 8.71
N MET A 48 12.00 -12.05 7.82
CA MET A 48 10.79 -11.29 8.15
C MET A 48 9.89 -12.00 9.18
N ASN A 49 9.95 -13.32 9.28
CA ASN A 49 9.22 -14.16 10.24
C ASN A 49 7.68 -13.98 10.21
N ARG A 50 7.14 -13.75 9.01
CA ARG A 50 5.69 -13.57 8.79
C ARG A 50 5.07 -14.77 8.08
N LEU A 51 5.60 -15.15 6.95
CA LEU A 51 5.19 -16.30 6.12
C LEU A 51 6.41 -16.91 5.45
N GLY A 52 6.28 -18.17 5.02
CA GLY A 52 7.29 -18.89 4.25
C GLY A 52 8.09 -19.89 5.07
N LEU A 53 8.74 -20.82 4.36
CA LEU A 53 9.58 -21.85 4.96
C LEU A 53 10.94 -21.26 5.37
N ASN A 54 11.30 -21.39 6.62
CA ASN A 54 12.67 -21.13 7.08
C ASN A 54 13.60 -22.25 6.65
N LYS A 55 14.91 -22.07 6.87
CA LYS A 55 15.95 -23.04 6.49
C LYS A 55 15.68 -24.45 7.04
N GLN A 56 15.30 -24.55 8.32
CA GLN A 56 15.02 -25.84 8.97
C GLN A 56 13.80 -26.53 8.37
N ALA A 57 12.70 -25.83 8.18
CA ALA A 57 11.48 -26.37 7.59
C ALA A 57 11.69 -26.78 6.13
N LEU A 58 12.45 -25.99 5.36
CA LEU A 58 12.80 -26.31 3.98
C LEU A 58 13.59 -27.62 3.88
N PHE A 59 14.73 -27.70 4.58
CA PHE A 59 15.62 -28.86 4.48
C PHE A 59 15.06 -30.11 5.15
N GLY A 60 14.24 -29.96 6.19
CA GLY A 60 13.55 -31.08 6.84
C GLY A 60 12.42 -31.68 6.00
N ASN A 61 12.02 -31.07 4.90
CA ASN A 61 10.90 -31.50 4.06
C ASN A 61 11.20 -31.41 2.55
N LEU A 62 12.47 -31.60 2.17
CA LEU A 62 12.92 -31.43 0.78
C LEU A 62 12.15 -32.33 -0.19
N ASP A 63 11.86 -33.56 0.17
CA ASP A 63 11.20 -34.51 -0.72
C ASP A 63 9.83 -33.99 -1.19
N ILE A 64 9.01 -33.47 -0.27
CA ILE A 64 7.72 -32.95 -0.62
C ILE A 64 7.86 -31.62 -1.41
N ILE A 65 8.77 -30.74 -0.98
CA ILE A 65 8.95 -29.43 -1.63
C ILE A 65 9.49 -29.57 -3.06
N THR A 66 10.45 -30.47 -3.29
CA THR A 66 10.99 -30.72 -4.64
C THR A 66 10.02 -31.47 -5.55
N SER A 67 9.01 -32.14 -4.98
CA SER A 67 7.94 -32.79 -5.76
C SER A 67 6.89 -31.80 -6.29
N LEU A 68 6.85 -30.58 -5.75
CA LEU A 68 5.93 -29.54 -6.21
C LEU A 68 6.31 -29.03 -7.61
N PRO A 69 5.33 -28.75 -8.48
CA PRO A 69 5.57 -28.13 -9.79
C PRO A 69 5.86 -26.61 -9.63
N LEU A 70 6.98 -26.28 -9.01
CA LEU A 70 7.37 -24.91 -8.74
C LEU A 70 7.81 -24.18 -10.01
N ASN A 71 7.42 -22.93 -10.17
CA ASN A 71 7.87 -22.03 -11.23
C ASN A 71 8.51 -20.73 -10.70
N LEU A 72 8.37 -20.45 -9.39
CA LEU A 72 8.90 -19.25 -8.76
C LEU A 72 9.24 -19.52 -7.30
N ILE A 73 10.40 -19.03 -6.88
CA ILE A 73 10.81 -18.95 -5.47
C ILE A 73 10.78 -17.47 -5.08
N LEU A 74 10.14 -17.16 -3.96
CA LEU A 74 10.03 -15.76 -3.53
C LEU A 74 10.30 -15.59 -2.04
N SER A 75 10.73 -14.39 -1.67
CA SER A 75 10.81 -13.94 -0.28
C SER A 75 10.33 -12.49 -0.19
N HIS A 76 10.46 -11.86 0.97
CA HIS A 76 10.07 -10.48 1.20
C HIS A 76 11.03 -9.80 2.17
N LEU A 77 11.51 -8.60 1.79
CA LEU A 77 12.40 -7.79 2.63
C LEU A 77 11.60 -7.11 3.74
N ALA A 78 12.17 -7.08 4.93
CA ALA A 78 11.54 -6.47 6.11
C ALA A 78 11.84 -4.98 6.25
N CYS A 79 12.99 -4.52 5.75
CA CYS A 79 13.54 -3.20 6.01
C CYS A 79 13.89 -2.44 4.71
N ALA A 80 13.25 -2.77 3.59
CA ALA A 80 13.59 -2.19 2.28
C ALA A 80 13.28 -0.69 2.15
N ASP A 81 12.47 -0.12 3.03
CA ASP A 81 12.21 1.31 3.16
C ASP A 81 13.40 2.10 3.73
N ASP A 82 14.33 1.44 4.41
CA ASP A 82 15.63 1.98 4.84
C ASP A 82 16.76 1.37 3.99
N ILE A 83 17.24 2.14 3.02
CA ILE A 83 18.30 1.74 2.08
C ILE A 83 19.61 1.38 2.83
N SER A 84 19.89 2.04 3.96
CA SER A 84 21.10 1.84 4.75
C SER A 84 21.07 0.62 5.66
N ASN A 85 19.91 -0.02 5.80
CA ASN A 85 19.72 -1.15 6.71
C ASN A 85 20.43 -2.41 6.21
N LYS A 86 21.39 -2.88 7.00
CA LYS A 86 22.21 -4.06 6.68
C LYS A 86 21.41 -5.36 6.56
N GLU A 87 20.24 -5.43 7.20
CA GLU A 87 19.36 -6.59 7.12
C GLU A 87 18.85 -6.85 5.70
N ASN A 88 18.81 -5.84 4.84
CA ASN A 88 18.49 -6.03 3.42
C ASN A 88 19.49 -6.97 2.74
N ILE A 89 20.79 -6.79 3.01
CA ILE A 89 21.85 -7.66 2.48
C ILE A 89 21.79 -9.04 3.13
N THR A 90 21.65 -9.10 4.47
CA THR A 90 21.53 -10.37 5.22
C THR A 90 20.39 -11.23 4.65
N GLN A 91 19.22 -10.65 4.43
CA GLN A 91 18.06 -11.35 3.85
C GLN A 91 18.31 -11.79 2.40
N LYS A 92 18.95 -10.94 1.59
CA LYS A 92 19.32 -11.28 0.20
C LYS A 92 20.29 -12.47 0.16
N ASP A 93 21.33 -12.44 0.99
CA ASP A 93 22.36 -13.49 1.00
C ASP A 93 21.78 -14.82 1.44
N LEU A 94 20.93 -14.82 2.47
CA LEU A 94 20.20 -16.03 2.89
C LEU A 94 19.25 -16.51 1.78
N PHE A 95 18.58 -15.60 1.08
CA PHE A 95 17.73 -15.95 -0.06
C PHE A 95 18.52 -16.64 -1.17
N ILE A 96 19.69 -16.11 -1.52
CA ILE A 96 20.60 -16.71 -2.51
C ILE A 96 21.03 -18.11 -2.06
N GLU A 97 21.41 -18.26 -0.77
CA GLU A 97 21.80 -19.55 -0.22
C GLU A 97 20.70 -20.60 -0.37
N LEU A 98 19.48 -20.29 0.07
CA LEU A 98 18.34 -21.21 0.01
C LEU A 98 17.92 -21.52 -1.44
N CYS A 99 18.04 -20.55 -2.34
CA CYS A 99 17.73 -20.72 -3.76
C CYS A 99 18.68 -21.66 -4.50
N LYS A 100 19.86 -22.00 -3.94
CA LYS A 100 20.75 -23.02 -4.53
C LYS A 100 20.08 -24.38 -4.65
N THR A 101 19.09 -24.67 -3.80
CA THR A 101 18.27 -25.88 -3.86
C THR A 101 17.38 -25.92 -5.13
N PHE A 102 17.11 -24.75 -5.73
CA PHE A 102 16.18 -24.58 -6.86
C PHE A 102 16.84 -23.83 -8.02
N PRO A 103 17.91 -24.35 -8.64
CA PRO A 103 18.73 -23.59 -9.58
C PRO A 103 17.99 -23.13 -10.85
N LYS A 104 16.97 -23.87 -11.27
CA LYS A 104 16.18 -23.59 -12.49
C LYS A 104 14.95 -22.71 -12.26
N MET A 105 14.60 -22.43 -11.01
CA MET A 105 13.40 -21.66 -10.69
C MET A 105 13.68 -20.15 -10.79
N ARG A 106 12.70 -19.39 -11.27
CA ARG A 106 12.74 -17.93 -11.20
C ARG A 106 12.73 -17.47 -9.74
N LYS A 107 13.31 -16.33 -9.46
CA LYS A 107 13.53 -15.79 -8.12
C LYS A 107 12.98 -14.39 -8.01
N SER A 108 12.41 -14.05 -6.85
CA SER A 108 11.87 -12.72 -6.56
C SER A 108 11.97 -12.40 -5.07
N ILE A 109 12.61 -11.27 -4.71
CA ILE A 109 12.68 -10.80 -3.32
C ILE A 109 12.11 -9.39 -3.17
N ALA A 110 12.28 -8.54 -4.20
CA ALA A 110 11.96 -7.12 -4.14
C ALA A 110 10.47 -6.85 -4.38
N ALA A 111 9.83 -6.17 -3.42
CA ALA A 111 8.61 -5.41 -3.59
C ALA A 111 8.97 -3.96 -3.97
N SER A 112 8.06 -2.98 -3.86
CA SER A 112 8.28 -1.61 -4.32
C SER A 112 9.57 -0.98 -3.79
N HIS A 113 9.79 -0.94 -2.48
CA HIS A 113 11.02 -0.38 -1.90
C HIS A 113 12.26 -1.22 -2.27
N GLY A 114 12.12 -2.56 -2.25
CA GLY A 114 13.21 -3.45 -2.64
C GLY A 114 13.69 -3.26 -4.09
N THR A 115 12.80 -2.82 -4.99
CA THR A 115 13.16 -2.49 -6.36
C THR A 115 14.08 -1.26 -6.46
N LEU A 116 14.00 -0.36 -5.48
CA LEU A 116 14.82 0.86 -5.41
C LEU A 116 16.17 0.66 -4.70
N LEU A 117 16.43 -0.52 -4.12
CA LEU A 117 17.70 -0.83 -3.44
C LEU A 117 18.86 -1.08 -4.42
N GLY A 118 18.57 -1.45 -5.66
CA GLY A 118 19.57 -1.74 -6.69
C GLY A 118 19.31 -3.04 -7.45
N ASN A 119 19.99 -3.20 -8.59
CA ASN A 119 19.77 -4.31 -9.52
C ASN A 119 20.03 -5.69 -8.90
N GLU A 120 20.90 -5.78 -7.88
CA GLU A 120 21.21 -7.02 -7.16
C GLU A 120 20.03 -7.58 -6.36
N PHE A 121 18.94 -6.79 -6.15
CA PHE A 121 17.71 -7.24 -5.51
C PHE A 121 16.62 -7.63 -6.52
N HIS A 122 16.79 -7.37 -7.83
CA HIS A 122 15.73 -7.60 -8.81
C HIS A 122 15.53 -9.06 -9.13
N PHE A 123 16.61 -9.86 -9.18
CA PHE A 123 16.59 -11.25 -9.63
C PHE A 123 15.85 -11.40 -10.98
N ASP A 124 14.95 -12.40 -11.07
CA ASP A 124 14.20 -12.65 -12.30
C ASP A 124 12.86 -11.90 -12.36
N MET A 125 12.38 -11.36 -11.22
CA MET A 125 11.10 -10.68 -11.12
C MET A 125 11.05 -9.74 -9.91
N VAL A 126 10.56 -8.53 -10.13
CA VAL A 126 10.18 -7.58 -9.07
C VAL A 126 8.65 -7.53 -8.93
N ARG A 127 8.18 -7.13 -7.75
CA ARG A 127 6.75 -7.08 -7.40
C ARG A 127 6.37 -5.68 -6.88
N PRO A 128 6.47 -4.63 -7.71
CA PRO A 128 6.06 -3.31 -7.30
C PRO A 128 4.55 -3.28 -7.06
N GLY A 129 4.14 -2.70 -5.94
CA GLY A 129 2.75 -2.45 -5.56
C GLY A 129 2.56 -0.97 -5.34
N ILE A 130 2.77 -0.50 -4.11
CA ILE A 130 2.55 0.90 -3.72
C ILE A 130 3.38 1.91 -4.56
N GLY A 131 4.55 1.52 -5.07
CA GLY A 131 5.35 2.36 -5.96
C GLY A 131 4.63 2.71 -7.27
N LEU A 132 3.77 1.82 -7.78
CA LEU A 132 2.96 2.07 -8.98
C LEU A 132 1.87 3.13 -8.74
N TYR A 133 1.50 3.36 -7.50
CA TYR A 133 0.49 4.33 -7.09
C TYR A 133 1.10 5.64 -6.56
N GLY A 134 2.42 5.83 -6.71
CA GLY A 134 3.10 7.03 -6.21
C GLY A 134 3.19 7.11 -4.68
N GLY A 135 2.98 5.99 -3.98
CA GLY A 135 3.05 5.91 -2.52
C GLY A 135 4.48 5.68 -1.99
N ILE A 136 5.49 6.04 -2.77
CA ILE A 136 6.88 6.14 -2.36
C ILE A 136 7.40 7.47 -2.90
N LYS A 137 7.83 8.36 -2.01
CA LYS A 137 8.41 9.65 -2.39
C LYS A 137 9.82 9.44 -2.94
N ASN A 138 9.92 9.39 -4.26
CA ASN A 138 11.16 9.22 -4.99
C ASN A 138 11.10 10.08 -6.27
N SER A 139 12.23 10.69 -6.65
CA SER A 139 12.30 11.57 -7.83
C SER A 139 12.09 10.85 -9.17
N GLU A 140 12.28 9.53 -9.19
CA GLU A 140 12.10 8.70 -10.38
C GLU A 140 10.66 8.18 -10.54
N LEU A 141 9.82 8.33 -9.50
CA LEU A 141 8.43 7.86 -9.49
C LEU A 141 7.48 9.04 -9.66
N LEU A 142 6.53 8.90 -10.58
CA LEU A 142 5.49 9.88 -10.81
C LEU A 142 4.26 9.59 -9.95
N ASN A 143 3.66 10.64 -9.39
CA ASN A 143 2.33 10.54 -8.80
C ASN A 143 1.28 10.44 -9.91
N ILE A 144 0.61 9.31 -10.00
CA ILE A 144 -0.42 9.04 -11.01
C ILE A 144 -1.85 9.10 -10.45
N ILE A 145 -2.00 9.25 -9.13
CA ILE A 145 -3.31 9.30 -8.48
C ILE A 145 -3.78 10.74 -8.39
N GLN A 146 -4.98 11.01 -8.89
CA GLN A 146 -5.71 12.24 -8.68
C GLN A 146 -7.14 11.94 -8.22
N ILE A 147 -7.48 12.39 -7.01
CA ILE A 147 -8.84 12.30 -6.48
C ILE A 147 -9.45 13.69 -6.48
N LYS A 148 -10.47 13.90 -7.32
CA LYS A 148 -11.24 15.14 -7.41
C LYS A 148 -12.46 15.05 -6.50
N VAL A 149 -12.62 16.02 -5.63
CA VAL A 149 -13.70 16.09 -4.65
C VAL A 149 -14.61 17.28 -4.99
N PRO A 150 -15.85 17.03 -5.44
CA PRO A 150 -16.77 18.09 -5.87
C PRO A 150 -17.11 19.04 -4.72
N VAL A 151 -17.20 20.34 -5.04
CA VAL A 151 -17.77 21.37 -4.15
C VAL A 151 -19.28 21.31 -4.28
N LEU A 152 -19.98 21.04 -3.18
CA LEU A 152 -21.44 20.98 -3.14
C LEU A 152 -22.05 22.36 -2.86
N GLN A 153 -21.40 23.13 -1.99
CA GLN A 153 -21.90 24.41 -1.55
C GLN A 153 -20.76 25.27 -0.99
N HIS A 154 -20.90 26.59 -1.04
CA HIS A 154 -20.02 27.51 -0.37
C HIS A 154 -20.81 28.56 0.41
N PHE A 155 -20.19 29.13 1.45
CA PHE A 155 -20.76 30.17 2.30
C PHE A 155 -19.71 31.22 2.62
N ILE A 156 -20.16 32.43 2.89
CA ILE A 156 -19.38 33.43 3.60
C ILE A 156 -19.75 33.31 5.07
N ILE A 157 -18.77 33.11 5.94
CA ILE A 157 -18.96 33.14 7.39
C ILE A 157 -18.18 34.29 8.00
N ASP A 158 -18.79 34.95 9.00
CA ASP A 158 -18.18 36.07 9.69
C ASP A 158 -17.31 35.64 10.87
N LYS A 159 -16.48 36.55 11.36
CA LYS A 159 -15.67 36.34 12.55
C LYS A 159 -16.52 35.80 13.72
N ASN A 160 -16.01 34.82 14.43
CA ASN A 160 -16.63 34.10 15.54
C ASN A 160 -17.71 33.09 15.16
N MET A 161 -18.14 32.96 13.92
CA MET A 161 -19.01 31.86 13.49
C MET A 161 -18.28 30.53 13.59
N GLN A 162 -19.03 29.49 13.89
CA GLN A 162 -18.50 28.16 14.18
C GLN A 162 -18.80 27.19 13.04
N VAL A 163 -17.95 26.16 12.87
CA VAL A 163 -18.06 25.18 11.77
C VAL A 163 -18.02 23.77 12.30
N GLY A 164 -18.93 22.94 11.80
CA GLY A 164 -18.94 21.49 11.97
C GLY A 164 -19.41 21.00 13.35
N TYR A 165 -19.36 19.69 13.53
CA TYR A 165 -19.77 19.03 14.77
C TYR A 165 -18.96 19.50 15.98
N ASN A 166 -19.66 19.74 17.09
CA ASN A 166 -19.13 20.24 18.35
C ASN A 166 -18.42 21.60 18.22
N PHE A 167 -18.62 22.29 17.10
CA PHE A 167 -18.07 23.62 16.87
C PHE A 167 -16.55 23.70 17.13
N THR A 168 -15.83 22.70 16.66
CA THR A 168 -14.38 22.57 16.91
C THR A 168 -13.54 23.58 16.14
N TYR A 169 -14.13 24.29 15.20
CA TYR A 169 -13.53 25.43 14.51
C TYR A 169 -14.34 26.70 14.73
N LYS A 170 -13.63 27.80 15.00
CA LYS A 170 -14.21 29.15 15.13
C LYS A 170 -13.49 30.09 14.19
N ALA A 171 -14.23 30.75 13.30
CA ALA A 171 -13.68 31.69 12.32
C ALA A 171 -12.97 32.86 13.00
N LYS A 172 -11.72 33.13 12.65
CA LYS A 172 -10.90 34.22 13.20
C LYS A 172 -11.15 35.55 12.51
N HIS A 173 -11.65 35.52 11.29
CA HIS A 173 -11.99 36.64 10.42
C HIS A 173 -13.14 36.25 9.50
N ARG A 174 -13.65 37.16 8.68
CA ARG A 174 -14.60 36.83 7.64
C ARG A 174 -13.92 35.97 6.57
N MET A 175 -14.53 34.86 6.18
CA MET A 175 -13.91 33.86 5.30
C MET A 175 -14.95 33.17 4.40
N THR A 176 -14.51 32.69 3.25
CA THR A 176 -15.31 31.86 2.35
C THR A 176 -14.96 30.39 2.62
N VAL A 177 -15.97 29.61 2.92
CA VAL A 177 -15.84 28.18 3.18
C VAL A 177 -16.58 27.36 2.14
N ALA A 178 -16.05 26.20 1.77
CA ALA A 178 -16.70 25.26 0.88
C ALA A 178 -16.95 23.93 1.58
N THR A 179 -18.11 23.34 1.32
CA THR A 179 -18.46 21.97 1.71
C THR A 179 -18.29 21.06 0.51
N LEU A 180 -17.52 19.97 0.68
CA LEU A 180 -17.20 19.02 -0.36
C LEU A 180 -17.82 17.65 -0.08
N SER A 181 -18.09 16.92 -1.17
CA SER A 181 -18.67 15.56 -1.15
C SER A 181 -17.61 14.50 -0.88
N MET A 182 -17.05 14.51 0.32
CA MET A 182 -16.10 13.50 0.80
C MET A 182 -16.05 13.52 2.32
N GLY A 183 -16.08 12.34 2.95
CA GLY A 183 -15.97 12.20 4.38
C GLY A 183 -15.26 10.91 4.79
N TYR A 184 -15.39 10.52 6.08
CA TYR A 184 -14.67 9.36 6.58
C TYR A 184 -15.21 8.02 6.03
N ALA A 185 -16.45 7.98 5.54
CA ALA A 185 -16.99 6.80 4.86
C ALA A 185 -16.40 6.59 3.46
N ASP A 186 -15.81 7.65 2.87
CA ASP A 186 -15.12 7.61 1.59
C ASP A 186 -13.59 7.39 1.75
N GLY A 187 -13.13 7.17 2.98
CA GLY A 187 -11.71 6.96 3.28
C GLY A 187 -10.93 8.21 3.69
N LEU A 188 -11.57 9.39 3.87
CA LEU A 188 -10.90 10.58 4.40
C LEU A 188 -10.73 10.47 5.92
N PRO A 189 -9.52 10.23 6.47
CA PRO A 189 -9.33 9.95 7.88
C PRO A 189 -9.75 11.11 8.78
N ARG A 190 -10.53 10.81 9.80
CA ARG A 190 -11.09 11.80 10.72
C ARG A 190 -10.04 12.54 11.55
N ILE A 191 -8.83 11.98 11.66
CA ILE A 191 -7.67 12.62 12.33
C ILE A 191 -7.25 13.93 11.64
N LEU A 192 -7.60 14.09 10.36
CA LEU A 192 -7.34 15.31 9.58
C LEU A 192 -8.27 16.47 9.90
N SER A 193 -9.27 16.29 10.78
CA SER A 193 -10.14 17.37 11.24
C SER A 193 -9.33 18.54 11.80
N ASN A 194 -9.52 19.76 11.28
CA ASN A 194 -8.78 20.99 11.62
C ASN A 194 -7.26 20.95 11.33
N LYS A 195 -6.76 19.97 10.60
CA LYS A 195 -5.31 19.78 10.37
C LYS A 195 -4.98 19.48 8.91
N GLY A 196 -5.84 18.72 8.25
CA GLY A 196 -5.64 18.32 6.86
C GLY A 196 -5.91 19.46 5.88
N LYS A 197 -5.72 19.14 4.62
CA LYS A 197 -5.91 20.08 3.51
C LYS A 197 -6.30 19.33 2.24
N LEU A 198 -7.06 19.99 1.37
CA LEU A 198 -7.24 19.64 -0.03
C LEU A 198 -6.59 20.73 -0.87
N PHE A 199 -6.58 20.58 -2.20
CA PHE A 199 -5.80 21.46 -3.07
C PHE A 199 -6.61 21.97 -4.26
N TYR A 200 -6.42 23.24 -4.58
CA TYR A 200 -6.75 23.83 -5.87
C TYR A 200 -5.45 24.00 -6.66
N GLY A 201 -5.18 23.08 -7.57
CA GLY A 201 -3.84 22.97 -8.17
C GLY A 201 -2.77 22.71 -7.12
N LYS A 202 -1.88 23.69 -6.88
CA LYS A 202 -0.86 23.63 -5.82
C LYS A 202 -1.27 24.39 -4.54
N ILE A 203 -2.38 25.11 -4.57
CA ILE A 203 -2.82 25.97 -3.46
C ILE A 203 -3.54 25.11 -2.42
N PRO A 204 -3.06 25.03 -1.17
CA PRO A 204 -3.70 24.25 -0.13
C PRO A 204 -4.94 24.92 0.42
N CYS A 205 -6.03 24.18 0.55
CA CYS A 205 -7.30 24.58 1.17
C CYS A 205 -7.47 23.84 2.49
N PRO A 206 -7.24 24.48 3.65
CA PRO A 206 -7.27 23.83 4.95
C PRO A 206 -8.64 23.25 5.30
N ILE A 207 -8.66 22.05 5.88
CA ILE A 207 -9.86 21.46 6.46
C ILE A 207 -10.18 22.18 7.77
N ILE A 208 -11.41 22.67 7.90
CA ILE A 208 -11.93 23.36 9.06
C ILE A 208 -13.13 22.62 9.67
N GLY A 209 -13.16 22.49 10.97
CA GLY A 209 -14.16 21.70 11.68
C GLY A 209 -13.88 20.19 11.59
N ARG A 210 -14.82 19.40 12.10
CA ARG A 210 -14.73 17.93 12.07
C ARG A 210 -15.17 17.39 10.73
N ILE A 211 -14.43 16.41 10.22
CA ILE A 211 -14.82 15.63 9.05
C ILE A 211 -16.05 14.80 9.42
N SER A 212 -17.09 14.90 8.60
CA SER A 212 -18.35 14.17 8.73
C SER A 212 -18.29 12.84 7.97
N MET A 213 -19.38 12.08 7.98
CA MET A 213 -19.45 10.78 7.32
C MET A 213 -19.19 10.88 5.81
N TYR A 214 -19.84 11.87 5.15
CA TYR A 214 -19.78 12.07 3.70
C TYR A 214 -19.38 13.50 3.30
N LEU A 215 -19.06 14.37 4.26
CA LEU A 215 -18.80 15.79 4.00
C LEU A 215 -17.55 16.27 4.73
N VAL A 216 -16.84 17.19 4.09
CA VAL A 216 -15.74 17.94 4.68
C VAL A 216 -15.88 19.42 4.32
N THR A 217 -15.56 20.30 5.28
CA THR A 217 -15.56 21.76 5.07
C THR A 217 -14.11 22.25 5.01
N VAL A 218 -13.83 23.13 4.05
CA VAL A 218 -12.50 23.72 3.84
C VAL A 218 -12.58 25.23 3.71
N ASP A 219 -11.49 25.91 4.04
CA ASP A 219 -11.29 27.33 3.80
C ASP A 219 -10.79 27.55 2.36
N ILE A 220 -11.55 28.34 1.57
CA ILE A 220 -11.21 28.72 0.20
C ILE A 220 -11.07 30.25 0.02
N SER A 221 -10.95 31.01 1.12
CA SER A 221 -10.94 32.49 1.11
C SER A 221 -9.83 33.07 0.24
N HIS A 222 -8.74 32.39 0.09
CA HIS A 222 -7.55 32.84 -0.63
C HIS A 222 -7.53 32.42 -2.11
N LEU A 223 -8.55 31.69 -2.57
CA LEU A 223 -8.66 31.29 -3.97
C LEU A 223 -9.19 32.47 -4.83
N PRO A 224 -8.82 32.53 -6.13
CA PRO A 224 -9.27 33.57 -7.05
C PRO A 224 -10.76 33.49 -7.41
N GLY A 225 -11.43 32.41 -7.01
CA GLY A 225 -12.85 32.16 -7.25
C GLY A 225 -13.32 30.88 -6.59
N ILE A 226 -14.59 30.53 -6.80
CA ILE A 226 -15.17 29.28 -6.25
C ILE A 226 -14.84 28.14 -7.22
N PRO A 227 -14.08 27.12 -6.77
CA PRO A 227 -13.73 25.98 -7.60
C PRO A 227 -14.91 25.01 -7.74
N GLU A 228 -15.00 24.32 -8.86
CA GLU A 228 -15.95 23.22 -9.06
C GLU A 228 -15.57 21.98 -8.22
N TYR A 229 -14.28 21.75 -8.06
CA TYR A 229 -13.73 20.65 -7.24
C TYR A 229 -12.38 21.03 -6.61
N LEU A 230 -12.01 20.35 -5.56
CA LEU A 230 -10.65 20.33 -5.02
C LEU A 230 -10.04 18.93 -5.17
N CYS A 231 -8.71 18.86 -5.17
CA CYS A 231 -7.99 17.59 -5.22
C CYS A 231 -7.47 17.18 -3.84
N MET A 232 -7.49 15.88 -3.56
CA MET A 232 -6.91 15.33 -2.33
C MET A 232 -5.38 15.37 -2.35
N PHE A 233 -4.78 15.23 -3.53
CA PHE A 233 -3.33 15.29 -3.76
C PHE A 233 -2.96 16.44 -4.69
N SER A 234 -1.69 16.86 -4.62
CA SER A 234 -1.09 17.86 -5.51
C SER A 234 0.30 17.37 -5.96
N PRO A 235 0.93 18.00 -6.95
CA PRO A 235 2.30 17.63 -7.34
C PRO A 235 3.31 17.66 -6.20
N ASP A 236 3.10 18.55 -5.22
CA ASP A 236 3.99 18.76 -4.08
C ASP A 236 3.49 18.08 -2.78
N TYR A 237 2.36 17.36 -2.84
CA TYR A 237 1.75 16.65 -1.71
C TYR A 237 1.12 15.35 -2.17
N GLN A 238 1.88 14.28 -2.01
CA GLN A 238 1.57 12.94 -2.52
C GLN A 238 1.01 12.02 -1.44
N VAL A 239 0.73 10.78 -1.79
CA VAL A 239 0.17 9.75 -0.88
C VAL A 239 1.01 9.59 0.38
N ASP A 240 2.35 9.62 0.27
CA ASP A 240 3.28 9.56 1.42
C ASP A 240 3.13 10.74 2.39
N ASP A 241 2.96 11.96 1.85
CA ASP A 241 2.78 13.15 2.69
C ASP A 241 1.42 13.11 3.39
N PHE A 242 0.38 12.65 2.69
CA PHE A 242 -0.94 12.43 3.26
C PHE A 242 -0.93 11.36 4.35
N ALA A 243 -0.25 10.24 4.13
CA ALA A 243 -0.10 9.17 5.12
C ALA A 243 0.60 9.67 6.40
N LYS A 244 1.64 10.50 6.28
CA LYS A 244 2.33 11.14 7.42
C LYS A 244 1.39 12.05 8.21
N ASP A 245 0.58 12.87 7.54
CA ASP A 245 -0.42 13.73 8.18
C ASP A 245 -1.48 12.88 8.92
N CYS A 246 -1.80 11.69 8.38
CA CYS A 246 -2.68 10.70 8.99
C CYS A 246 -2.02 9.85 10.09
N LYS A 247 -0.70 9.98 10.31
CA LYS A 247 0.13 9.16 11.22
C LYS A 247 0.10 7.68 10.90
N THR A 248 0.15 7.36 9.61
CA THR A 248 0.16 6.01 9.07
C THR A 248 1.12 5.88 7.89
N ILE A 249 1.02 4.80 7.14
CA ILE A 249 1.84 4.50 5.96
C ILE A 249 1.01 4.54 4.68
N SER A 250 1.66 4.75 3.53
CA SER A 250 1.01 4.85 2.22
C SER A 250 0.19 3.62 1.82
N HIS A 251 0.49 2.45 2.40
CA HIS A 251 -0.27 1.22 2.14
C HIS A 251 -1.64 1.17 2.84
N GLU A 252 -1.86 1.99 3.86
CA GLU A 252 -3.15 2.07 4.56
C GLU A 252 -4.07 3.13 3.94
N VAL A 253 -3.49 4.10 3.23
CA VAL A 253 -4.21 5.14 2.49
C VAL A 253 -4.76 4.60 1.19
#